data_832a4305fef4704908b7a2ced3fd3498
#
_entry.id   832a4305fef4704908b7a2ced3fd3498
#
_cell.length_a   1.000
_cell.length_b   1.000
_cell.length_c   1.000
_cell.angle_alpha   90.00
_cell.angle_beta   90.00
_cell.angle_gamma   90.00
#
_symmetry.space_group_name_H-M   'P 1'
#
loop_
_entity.id
_entity.type
_entity.pdbx_description
1 polymer ?
#
loop_
_entity_poly.entity_id
_entity_poly.type
_entity_poly.pdbx_seq_one_letter_code
_entity_poly.pdbx_strand_id
1 'polypeptide(L)'
;MKIESINTYVVDAGWRPWQFTEIITDSGITGYGEMSDGRNPWGIVGSVEDFKPLLIGRDPLNIQAIYWDLQRMAIQSKGGIALKAIAGIELALWDIKGKHHGVPVYDLFGGKVRNKQKIYWSHCGTSRARSYEQLGLSLIHI
;
A
#
# COMPACT_ATOMS: atom_id res chain seq x y z
N MET A 1 -5.29 18.46 -11.95
CA MET A 1 -4.31 17.41 -11.60
C MET A 1 -4.86 16.09 -12.08
N LYS A 2 -4.06 15.30 -12.79
CA LYS A 2 -4.43 14.00 -13.33
C LYS A 2 -3.37 12.97 -13.03
N ILE A 3 -3.75 11.72 -12.88
CA ILE A 3 -2.81 10.59 -12.77
C ILE A 3 -2.10 10.43 -14.11
N GLU A 4 -0.80 10.56 -14.13
CA GLU A 4 0.05 10.44 -15.31
C GLU A 4 0.62 9.03 -15.45
N SER A 5 1.11 8.46 -14.35
CA SER A 5 1.68 7.12 -14.35
C SER A 5 1.50 6.41 -13.00
N ILE A 6 1.56 5.08 -13.05
CA ILE A 6 1.50 4.21 -11.87
C ILE A 6 2.61 3.19 -12.01
N ASN A 7 3.45 3.11 -10.99
CA ASN A 7 4.55 2.15 -10.89
C ASN A 7 4.34 1.24 -9.69
N THR A 8 4.87 0.03 -9.79
CA THR A 8 4.89 -0.94 -8.68
C THR A 8 6.31 -1.35 -8.38
N TYR A 9 6.62 -1.49 -7.10
CA TYR A 9 7.94 -1.90 -6.64
C TYR A 9 7.81 -3.13 -5.74
N VAL A 10 8.66 -4.12 -5.99
CA VAL A 10 8.81 -5.29 -5.14
C VAL A 10 10.20 -5.25 -4.54
N VAL A 11 10.29 -5.10 -3.23
CA VAL A 11 11.54 -4.94 -2.49
C VAL A 11 11.77 -6.16 -1.61
N ASP A 12 12.94 -6.79 -1.70
CA ASP A 12 13.30 -7.88 -0.80
C ASP A 12 13.67 -7.31 0.58
N ALA A 13 12.78 -7.52 1.55
CA ALA A 13 13.01 -7.14 2.95
C ALA A 13 13.70 -8.25 3.76
N GLY A 14 14.28 -9.23 3.10
CA GLY A 14 15.03 -10.33 3.70
C GLY A 14 14.18 -11.52 4.12
N TRP A 15 13.05 -11.31 4.78
CA TRP A 15 12.17 -12.39 5.27
C TRP A 15 10.87 -12.51 4.46
N ARG A 16 10.44 -11.46 3.80
CA ARG A 16 9.33 -11.42 2.82
C ARG A 16 9.53 -10.26 1.84
N PRO A 17 9.00 -10.33 0.63
CA PRO A 17 8.95 -9.18 -0.26
C PRO A 17 7.95 -8.14 0.27
N TRP A 18 8.31 -6.87 0.15
CA TRP A 18 7.40 -5.76 0.34
C TRP A 18 6.99 -5.19 -1.01
N GLN A 19 5.72 -4.79 -1.13
CA GLN A 19 5.18 -4.26 -2.37
C GLN A 19 4.64 -2.86 -2.14
N PHE A 20 4.99 -1.97 -3.06
CA PHE A 20 4.55 -0.58 -3.03
C PHE A 20 3.96 -0.18 -4.37
N THR A 21 2.96 0.70 -4.32
CA THR A 21 2.41 1.42 -5.47
C THR A 21 2.87 2.87 -5.38
N GLU A 22 3.35 3.40 -6.50
CA GLU A 22 3.65 4.81 -6.69
C GLU A 22 2.69 5.37 -7.73
N ILE A 23 2.03 6.48 -7.44
CA ILE A 23 1.18 7.21 -8.37
C ILE A 23 1.78 8.58 -8.59
N ILE A 24 2.09 8.90 -9.85
CA ILE A 24 2.65 10.19 -10.28
C ILE A 24 1.56 10.98 -10.98
N THR A 25 1.47 12.27 -10.66
CA THR A 25 0.51 13.19 -11.27
C THR A 25 1.19 14.17 -12.24
N ASP A 26 0.43 14.70 -13.18
CA ASP A 26 0.85 15.73 -14.14
C ASP A 26 1.27 17.06 -13.48
N SER A 27 0.97 17.24 -12.20
CA SER A 27 1.42 18.39 -11.39
C SER A 27 2.73 18.13 -10.62
N GLY A 28 3.35 16.97 -10.78
CA GLY A 28 4.58 16.58 -10.08
C GLY A 28 4.37 16.05 -8.67
N ILE A 29 3.14 15.99 -8.17
CA ILE A 29 2.86 15.36 -6.86
C ILE A 29 2.87 13.84 -7.04
N THR A 30 3.65 13.16 -6.20
CA THR A 30 3.74 11.70 -6.17
C THR A 30 3.21 11.17 -4.85
N GLY A 31 2.40 10.12 -4.90
CA GLY A 31 1.90 9.40 -3.72
C GLY A 31 2.34 7.96 -3.69
N TYR A 32 2.48 7.43 -2.48
CA TYR A 32 2.93 6.06 -2.22
C TYR A 32 1.92 5.30 -1.37
N GLY A 33 1.73 4.02 -1.69
CA GLY A 33 0.92 3.11 -0.90
C GLY A 33 1.58 1.74 -0.76
N GLU A 34 1.55 1.16 0.42
CA GLU A 34 1.99 -0.21 0.65
C GLU A 34 0.84 -1.19 0.37
N MET A 35 1.14 -2.28 -0.31
CA MET A 35 0.20 -3.36 -0.64
C MET A 35 0.74 -4.75 -0.32
N SER A 36 1.67 -4.82 0.65
CA SER A 36 2.44 -6.04 0.94
C SER A 36 1.56 -7.23 1.35
N ASP A 37 1.83 -8.38 0.75
CA ASP A 37 1.23 -9.67 1.09
C ASP A 37 2.24 -10.80 1.09
N GLY A 38 2.67 -11.16 2.25
CA GLY A 38 3.39 -12.39 2.50
C GLY A 38 4.43 -12.74 1.41
N ARG A 39 4.17 -13.81 0.65
CA ARG A 39 5.14 -14.37 -0.30
C ARG A 39 4.69 -14.36 -1.77
N ASN A 40 3.55 -13.74 -2.08
CA ASN A 40 2.99 -13.76 -3.44
C ASN A 40 2.84 -12.34 -4.03
N PRO A 41 3.97 -11.64 -4.32
CA PRO A 41 3.94 -10.24 -4.74
C PRO A 41 3.33 -10.05 -6.13
N TRP A 42 3.58 -10.99 -7.06
CA TRP A 42 3.25 -10.81 -8.47
C TRP A 42 1.76 -10.82 -8.76
N GLY A 43 0.95 -11.51 -7.95
CA GLY A 43 -0.50 -11.45 -8.07
C GLY A 43 -1.06 -10.07 -7.78
N ILE A 44 -0.48 -9.36 -6.78
CA ILE A 44 -0.88 -8.00 -6.43
C ILE A 44 -0.41 -7.02 -7.51
N VAL A 45 0.84 -7.15 -7.96
CA VAL A 45 1.38 -6.34 -9.06
C VAL A 45 0.52 -6.50 -10.32
N GLY A 46 0.19 -7.74 -10.70
CA GLY A 46 -0.69 -8.01 -11.85
C GLY A 46 -2.06 -7.34 -11.71
N SER A 47 -2.65 -7.35 -10.51
CA SER A 47 -3.92 -6.67 -10.26
C SER A 47 -3.81 -5.15 -10.42
N VAL A 48 -2.69 -4.54 -10.00
CA VAL A 48 -2.45 -3.09 -10.23
C VAL A 48 -2.33 -2.80 -11.71
N GLU A 49 -1.63 -3.65 -12.49
CA GLU A 49 -1.52 -3.50 -13.94
C GLU A 49 -2.89 -3.55 -14.62
N ASP A 50 -3.77 -4.48 -14.22
CA ASP A 50 -5.14 -4.57 -14.73
C ASP A 50 -5.96 -3.32 -14.39
N PHE A 51 -5.70 -2.68 -13.25
CA PHE A 51 -6.41 -1.45 -12.83
C PHE A 51 -5.90 -0.17 -13.50
N LYS A 52 -4.66 -0.12 -13.98
CA LYS A 52 -4.05 1.08 -14.59
C LYS A 52 -4.92 1.77 -15.64
N PRO A 53 -5.54 1.07 -16.61
CA PRO A 53 -6.36 1.73 -17.63
C PRO A 53 -7.54 2.51 -17.07
N LEU A 54 -8.06 2.14 -15.89
CA LEU A 54 -9.15 2.84 -15.22
C LEU A 54 -8.67 4.08 -14.44
N LEU A 55 -7.37 4.22 -14.23
CA LEU A 55 -6.79 5.23 -13.33
C LEU A 55 -6.12 6.36 -14.09
N ILE A 56 -5.41 6.04 -15.18
CA ILE A 56 -4.68 7.03 -15.98
C ILE A 56 -5.62 8.12 -16.49
N GLY A 57 -5.20 9.39 -16.32
CA GLY A 57 -5.96 10.58 -16.72
C GLY A 57 -7.07 11.01 -15.76
N ARG A 58 -7.34 10.24 -14.69
CA ARG A 58 -8.32 10.61 -13.67
C ARG A 58 -7.77 11.63 -12.68
N ASP A 59 -8.67 12.35 -12.05
CA ASP A 59 -8.35 13.21 -10.91
C ASP A 59 -8.12 12.35 -9.65
N PRO A 60 -6.88 12.34 -9.10
CA PRO A 60 -6.55 11.54 -7.93
C PRO A 60 -7.25 11.99 -6.65
N LEU A 61 -7.83 13.19 -6.60
CA LEU A 61 -8.57 13.68 -5.43
C LEU A 61 -9.94 13.04 -5.28
N ASN A 62 -10.48 12.44 -6.35
CA ASN A 62 -11.76 11.73 -6.37
C ASN A 62 -11.62 10.27 -5.88
N ILE A 63 -11.02 10.09 -4.70
CA ILE A 63 -10.62 8.79 -4.14
C ILE A 63 -11.79 7.80 -4.10
N GLN A 64 -12.95 8.22 -3.57
CA GLN A 64 -14.10 7.33 -3.43
C GLN A 64 -14.67 6.86 -4.77
N ALA A 65 -14.72 7.73 -5.77
CA ALA A 65 -15.17 7.34 -7.11
C ALA A 65 -14.21 6.31 -7.73
N ILE A 66 -12.90 6.52 -7.58
CA ILE A 66 -11.87 5.56 -8.01
C ILE A 66 -12.04 4.24 -7.27
N TYR A 67 -12.14 4.26 -5.94
CA TYR A 67 -12.31 3.07 -5.10
C TYR A 67 -13.49 2.20 -5.57
N TRP A 68 -14.67 2.81 -5.79
CA TRP A 68 -15.85 2.07 -6.22
C TRP A 68 -15.74 1.50 -7.63
N ASP A 69 -15.04 2.19 -8.54
CA ASP A 69 -14.78 1.68 -9.89
C ASP A 69 -13.86 0.44 -9.84
N LEU A 70 -12.81 0.49 -9.03
CA LEU A 70 -11.91 -0.65 -8.82
C LEU A 70 -12.64 -1.84 -8.16
N GLN A 71 -13.50 -1.57 -7.17
CA GLN A 71 -14.33 -2.60 -6.54
C GLN A 71 -15.30 -3.27 -7.54
N ARG A 72 -15.86 -2.49 -8.47
CA ARG A 72 -16.73 -3.03 -9.53
C ARG A 72 -15.95 -3.88 -10.52
N MET A 73 -14.76 -3.45 -10.92
CA MET A 73 -13.90 -4.24 -11.80
C MET A 73 -13.52 -5.57 -11.15
N ALA A 74 -13.20 -5.56 -9.86
CA ALA A 74 -12.81 -6.75 -9.11
C ALA A 74 -13.98 -7.61 -8.64
N ILE A 75 -15.24 -7.35 -9.05
CA ILE A 75 -16.43 -7.98 -8.44
C ILE A 75 -16.43 -9.51 -8.54
N GLN A 76 -15.89 -10.07 -9.62
CA GLN A 76 -15.80 -11.51 -9.84
C GLN A 76 -14.58 -12.16 -9.15
N SER A 77 -13.62 -11.36 -8.72
CA SER A 77 -12.36 -11.79 -8.10
C SER A 77 -12.11 -11.15 -6.74
N LYS A 78 -13.18 -10.77 -6.03
CA LYS A 78 -13.08 -10.21 -4.68
C LYS A 78 -12.33 -11.17 -3.76
N GLY A 79 -11.13 -10.77 -3.37
CA GLY A 79 -10.27 -11.57 -2.50
C GLY A 79 -9.06 -10.79 -2.05
N GLY A 80 -8.20 -11.44 -1.25
CA GLY A 80 -7.05 -10.80 -0.61
C GLY A 80 -6.14 -10.06 -1.58
N ILE A 81 -5.84 -10.63 -2.74
CA ILE A 81 -4.92 -10.05 -3.74
C ILE A 81 -5.48 -8.76 -4.34
N ALA A 82 -6.70 -8.82 -4.91
CA ALA A 82 -7.33 -7.64 -5.51
C ALA A 82 -7.57 -6.52 -4.49
N LEU A 83 -8.03 -6.87 -3.29
CA LEU A 83 -8.26 -5.87 -2.23
C LEU A 83 -6.97 -5.20 -1.74
N LYS A 84 -5.84 -5.92 -1.72
CA LYS A 84 -4.54 -5.34 -1.38
C LYS A 84 -4.03 -4.39 -2.46
N ALA A 85 -4.22 -4.72 -3.73
CA ALA A 85 -3.92 -3.83 -4.83
C ALA A 85 -4.76 -2.53 -4.74
N ILE A 86 -6.06 -2.65 -4.48
CA ILE A 86 -6.96 -1.51 -4.28
C ILE A 86 -6.51 -0.67 -3.08
N ALA A 87 -6.16 -1.31 -1.95
CA ALA A 87 -5.69 -0.61 -0.76
C ALA A 87 -4.39 0.16 -1.02
N GLY A 88 -3.42 -0.43 -1.74
CA GLY A 88 -2.18 0.26 -2.12
C GLY A 88 -2.44 1.49 -3.00
N ILE A 89 -3.34 1.38 -3.97
CA ILE A 89 -3.76 2.49 -4.81
C ILE A 89 -4.45 3.57 -3.95
N GLU A 90 -5.40 3.18 -3.09
CA GLU A 90 -6.13 4.11 -2.23
C GLU A 90 -5.20 4.87 -1.28
N LEU A 91 -4.25 4.18 -0.64
CA LEU A 91 -3.24 4.81 0.22
C LEU A 91 -2.39 5.83 -0.55
N ALA A 92 -1.96 5.52 -1.77
CA ALA A 92 -1.23 6.45 -2.62
C ALA A 92 -2.07 7.68 -2.98
N LEU A 93 -3.36 7.52 -3.24
CA LEU A 93 -4.28 8.64 -3.50
C LEU A 93 -4.48 9.53 -2.27
N TRP A 94 -4.59 8.95 -1.06
CA TRP A 94 -4.64 9.70 0.19
C TRP A 94 -3.35 10.47 0.46
N ASP A 95 -2.18 9.89 0.14
CA ASP A 95 -0.89 10.56 0.24
C ASP A 95 -0.80 11.76 -0.72
N ILE A 96 -1.25 11.60 -1.98
CA ILE A 96 -1.38 12.72 -2.94
C ILE A 96 -2.29 13.80 -2.37
N LYS A 97 -3.44 13.44 -1.83
CA LYS A 97 -4.41 14.39 -1.28
C LYS A 97 -3.84 15.18 -0.11
N GLY A 98 -3.15 14.53 0.81
CA GLY A 98 -2.45 15.18 1.91
C GLY A 98 -1.40 16.17 1.41
N LYS A 99 -0.55 15.75 0.47
CA LYS A 99 0.48 16.58 -0.16
C LYS A 99 -0.12 17.76 -0.93
N HIS A 100 -1.21 17.54 -1.66
CA HIS A 100 -1.91 18.59 -2.40
C HIS A 100 -2.46 19.70 -1.48
N HIS A 101 -3.00 19.33 -0.33
CA HIS A 101 -3.51 20.29 0.65
C HIS A 101 -2.45 20.80 1.64
N GLY A 102 -1.22 20.27 1.58
CA GLY A 102 -0.14 20.66 2.50
C GLY A 102 -0.38 20.23 3.95
N VAL A 103 -1.15 19.17 4.17
CA VAL A 103 -1.49 18.64 5.49
C VAL A 103 -1.18 17.14 5.58
N PRO A 104 -0.85 16.64 6.79
CA PRO A 104 -0.70 15.20 6.98
C PRO A 104 -2.05 14.49 6.82
N VAL A 105 -2.02 13.24 6.36
CA VAL A 105 -3.23 12.46 6.04
C VAL A 105 -4.20 12.35 7.23
N TYR A 106 -3.70 12.28 8.46
CA TYR A 106 -4.58 12.21 9.64
C TYR A 106 -5.47 13.45 9.82
N ASP A 107 -5.05 14.63 9.34
CA ASP A 107 -5.89 15.84 9.39
C ASP A 107 -7.10 15.74 8.45
N LEU A 108 -6.97 14.99 7.35
CA LEU A 108 -8.08 14.69 6.45
C LEU A 108 -9.12 13.75 7.07
N PHE A 109 -8.74 13.05 8.13
CA PHE A 109 -9.60 12.12 8.89
C PHE A 109 -10.08 12.67 10.25
N GLY A 110 -10.05 13.98 10.45
CA GLY A 110 -10.57 14.60 11.66
C GLY A 110 -9.50 15.01 12.68
N GLY A 111 -8.23 14.95 12.32
CA GLY A 111 -7.16 15.51 13.10
C GLY A 111 -6.47 14.54 14.05
N LYS A 112 -5.54 15.07 14.80
CA LYS A 112 -4.62 14.32 15.65
C LYS A 112 -5.26 13.93 16.98
N VAL A 113 -5.40 12.66 17.24
CA VAL A 113 -5.97 12.13 18.49
C VAL A 113 -4.93 12.07 19.61
N ARG A 114 -3.65 11.80 19.27
CA ARG A 114 -2.56 11.66 20.27
C ARG A 114 -1.21 12.04 19.70
N ASN A 115 -0.30 12.53 20.56
CA ASN A 115 1.05 12.92 20.17
C ASN A 115 2.05 11.77 20.19
N LYS A 116 1.75 10.72 20.95
CA LYS A 116 2.61 9.55 21.09
C LYS A 116 1.75 8.30 21.01
N GLN A 117 2.22 7.29 20.29
CA GLN A 117 1.59 5.98 20.18
C GLN A 117 2.46 4.96 20.93
N LYS A 118 1.83 4.16 21.78
CA LYS A 118 2.51 2.97 22.34
C LYS A 118 2.66 1.95 21.22
N ILE A 119 3.86 1.44 21.08
CA ILE A 119 4.19 0.35 20.16
C ILE A 119 4.62 -0.87 20.97
N TYR A 120 4.40 -2.04 20.40
CA TYR A 120 4.95 -3.28 20.93
C TYR A 120 5.78 -3.98 19.85
N TRP A 121 6.74 -4.75 20.26
CA TRP A 121 7.54 -5.55 19.37
C TRP A 121 6.79 -6.84 19.03
N SER A 122 6.21 -6.92 17.83
CA SER A 122 5.63 -8.17 17.34
C SER A 122 6.72 -9.07 16.77
N HIS A 123 7.30 -9.89 17.63
CA HIS A 123 8.40 -10.76 17.27
C HIS A 123 7.88 -12.16 16.91
N CYS A 124 7.74 -12.45 15.63
CA CYS A 124 7.48 -13.79 15.08
C CYS A 124 8.80 -14.47 14.75
N GLY A 125 9.45 -15.08 15.76
CA GLY A 125 10.74 -15.75 15.59
C GLY A 125 10.75 -16.77 14.46
N THR A 126 9.72 -17.62 14.40
CA THR A 126 9.58 -18.66 13.40
C THR A 126 9.44 -18.14 11.97
N SER A 127 8.76 -17.02 11.76
CA SER A 127 8.56 -16.45 10.42
C SER A 127 9.78 -15.68 9.91
N ARG A 128 10.70 -15.29 10.80
CA ARG A 128 11.92 -14.54 10.49
C ARG A 128 13.17 -15.40 10.46
N ALA A 129 13.16 -16.54 11.18
CA ALA A 129 14.28 -17.44 11.20
C ALA A 129 14.42 -18.16 9.86
N ARG A 130 15.58 -17.99 9.22
CA ARG A 130 15.96 -18.69 7.99
C ARG A 130 16.69 -20.00 8.27
N SER A 131 17.11 -20.22 9.55
CA SER A 131 17.76 -21.42 10.03
C SER A 131 17.32 -21.73 11.46
N TYR A 132 17.52 -22.98 11.89
CA TYR A 132 17.27 -23.40 13.27
C TYR A 132 18.11 -22.61 14.29
N GLU A 133 19.30 -22.20 13.88
CA GLU A 133 20.20 -21.36 14.71
C GLU A 133 19.63 -19.98 14.95
N GLN A 134 19.11 -19.32 13.89
CA GLN A 134 18.44 -18.03 14.02
C GLN A 134 17.15 -18.14 14.83
N LEU A 135 16.45 -19.26 14.77
CA LEU A 135 15.26 -19.53 15.57
C LEU A 135 15.63 -19.60 17.07
N GLY A 136 16.73 -20.28 17.42
CA GLY A 136 17.23 -20.36 18.79
C GLY A 136 17.55 -18.99 19.37
N LEU A 137 18.26 -18.15 18.63
CA LEU A 137 18.56 -16.77 19.04
C LEU A 137 17.30 -15.91 19.22
N SER A 138 16.29 -16.13 18.38
CA SER A 138 15.01 -15.41 18.47
C SER A 138 14.23 -15.76 19.75
N LEU A 139 14.30 -16.99 20.22
CA LEU A 139 13.60 -17.45 21.43
C LEU A 139 14.29 -17.03 22.73
N ILE A 140 15.58 -16.67 22.71
CA ILE A 140 16.34 -16.24 23.88
C ILE A 140 15.99 -14.79 24.27
N HIS A 141 15.44 -14.01 23.38
CA HIS A 141 15.12 -12.58 23.57
C HIS A 141 13.65 -12.29 23.88
N ILE A 142 12.85 -13.30 24.17
CA ILE A 142 11.51 -13.19 24.75
C ILE A 142 11.65 -13.36 26.28
#